data_02e7baaf7631a5efce1966a97caafe20
#
_entry.id   02e7baaf7631a5efce1966a97caafe20
#
_cell.length_a   1.000
_cell.length_b   1.000
_cell.length_c   1.000
_cell.angle_alpha   90.00
_cell.angle_beta   90.00
_cell.angle_gamma   90.00
#
_symmetry.space_group_name_H-M   'P 1'
#
loop_
_entity.id
_entity.type
_entity.pdbx_description
1 polymer ?
#
loop_
_entity_poly.entity_id
_entity_poly.type
_entity_poly.pdbx_seq_one_letter_code
_entity_poly.pdbx_strand_id
1 'polypeptide(L)'
;MLLSTFPALRASFFALPPSLRRACYATATATSHPEIFDLASTKGLKIALIDAQSLAAPSRTGNADAGGTREFANRCSSLTPASVKFLKRIGAWENVEQGRVQAYTGMEVWDGVSGAKINFDPLDRGRVAGVVESLGRLVPGSALGKSVGEEGGGEVATMCENANLTSALVERVSGFEGVEVLDGMKVEGIELGPEKEKDGMSLDLSLWPVLRLPGDRRIAARLLVGADGANSPVRTFADIPSKGWDYNQHGVVATLQLDQLHDASAPRKAYQRFLPTGPIALLPLPGNKATLVWSTTSALASHLKSLPAAEFTAAVNAAFRLLTTDVSYMLTHSTASQDLDWRESQTDLSALGLPSDFPRVEGVVEGSVASFPLRMRHASTYTGHRIALIGDAAHTIHPLAGQGLNLGLSDAESLALQLATGMEAGMDIGSCWCLDGYGSDRWGKNNAVMGVVDKVGKVFGASAGPVVWARSAGFRVIEGMGWVKGGLMRGASG
;
A
#
# COMPACT_ATOMS: atom_id res chain seq x y z
N MET A 1 -4.38 -35.72 22.26
CA MET A 1 -5.28 -36.51 23.09
C MET A 1 -6.36 -35.63 23.71
N LEU A 2 -7.05 -34.82 22.88
CA LEU A 2 -8.20 -33.95 23.30
C LEU A 2 -9.27 -33.85 22.20
N LEU A 3 -9.24 -34.75 21.20
CA LEU A 3 -10.17 -34.77 20.05
C LEU A 3 -11.38 -35.73 20.24
N SER A 4 -11.50 -36.33 21.40
CA SER A 4 -12.59 -37.29 21.67
C SER A 4 -13.80 -36.69 22.39
N THR A 5 -13.81 -35.41 22.75
CA THR A 5 -14.82 -34.84 23.66
C THR A 5 -15.88 -33.95 23.01
N PHE A 6 -15.86 -33.71 21.70
CA PHE A 6 -16.95 -32.94 21.05
C PHE A 6 -17.47 -33.53 19.73
N PRO A 7 -18.15 -34.69 19.77
CA PRO A 7 -18.84 -35.23 18.59
C PRO A 7 -20.02 -34.36 18.13
N ALA A 8 -20.62 -33.60 19.02
CA ALA A 8 -21.83 -32.81 18.74
C ALA A 8 -21.59 -31.62 17.80
N LEU A 9 -20.41 -30.95 17.85
CA LEU A 9 -20.08 -29.83 16.96
C LEU A 9 -19.80 -30.27 15.52
N ARG A 10 -19.29 -31.46 15.35
CA ARG A 10 -19.06 -32.06 14.02
C ARG A 10 -20.36 -32.50 13.35
N ALA A 11 -21.30 -33.03 14.11
CA ALA A 11 -22.58 -33.46 13.60
C ALA A 11 -23.49 -32.28 13.19
N SER A 12 -23.42 -31.12 13.89
CA SER A 12 -24.25 -29.96 13.60
C SER A 12 -23.90 -29.32 12.25
N PHE A 13 -22.63 -29.32 11.84
CA PHE A 13 -22.23 -28.72 10.56
C PHE A 13 -22.65 -29.55 9.35
N PHE A 14 -22.63 -30.88 9.45
CA PHE A 14 -23.07 -31.80 8.38
C PHE A 14 -24.59 -31.98 8.32
N ALA A 15 -25.34 -31.59 9.36
CA ALA A 15 -26.78 -31.65 9.39
C ALA A 15 -27.50 -30.45 8.72
N LEU A 16 -26.75 -29.46 8.23
CA LEU A 16 -27.33 -28.30 7.52
C LEU A 16 -27.93 -28.72 6.17
N PRO A 17 -29.17 -28.29 5.85
CA PRO A 17 -29.73 -28.43 4.52
C PRO A 17 -28.80 -27.83 3.45
N PRO A 18 -28.73 -28.38 2.24
CA PRO A 18 -27.87 -27.87 1.18
C PRO A 18 -28.08 -26.37 0.85
N SER A 19 -29.30 -25.86 1.06
CA SER A 19 -29.65 -24.45 0.88
C SER A 19 -29.00 -23.53 1.93
N LEU A 20 -28.85 -23.98 3.17
CA LEU A 20 -28.23 -23.20 4.25
C LEU A 20 -26.69 -23.33 4.24
N ARG A 21 -26.16 -24.47 3.74
CA ARG A 21 -24.71 -24.56 3.48
C ARG A 21 -24.24 -23.56 2.43
N ARG A 22 -25.10 -23.13 1.53
CA ARG A 22 -24.83 -22.12 0.50
C ARG A 22 -24.83 -20.68 1.05
N ALA A 23 -25.34 -20.44 2.25
CA ALA A 23 -25.48 -19.11 2.83
C ALA A 23 -24.32 -18.69 3.76
N CYS A 24 -23.36 -19.59 4.04
CA CYS A 24 -22.21 -19.29 4.91
C CYS A 24 -21.02 -18.91 4.05
N TYR A 25 -20.75 -17.64 3.91
CA TYR A 25 -19.63 -17.11 3.15
C TYR A 25 -18.58 -16.50 4.08
N ALA A 26 -17.29 -16.70 3.73
CA ALA A 26 -16.23 -15.83 4.20
C ALA A 26 -16.09 -14.70 3.19
N THR A 27 -16.17 -13.44 3.62
CA THR A 27 -15.81 -12.31 2.77
C THR A 27 -14.30 -12.15 2.84
N ALA A 28 -13.61 -12.44 1.76
CA ALA A 28 -12.22 -12.08 1.58
C ALA A 28 -12.15 -11.06 0.45
N THR A 29 -11.50 -9.96 0.68
CA THR A 29 -11.09 -9.10 -0.43
C THR A 29 -10.10 -9.84 -1.32
N ALA A 30 -10.04 -9.45 -2.58
CA ALA A 30 -9.44 -10.07 -3.75
C ALA A 30 -7.97 -10.52 -3.68
N THR A 31 -7.45 -10.82 -2.52
CA THR A 31 -6.15 -11.44 -2.30
C THR A 31 -6.30 -12.90 -1.91
N SER A 32 -7.07 -13.64 -2.73
CA SER A 32 -7.11 -15.08 -2.55
C SER A 32 -5.72 -15.65 -2.81
N HIS A 33 -5.11 -16.16 -1.77
CA HIS A 33 -3.89 -16.94 -1.88
C HIS A 33 -4.24 -18.23 -2.63
N PRO A 34 -3.66 -18.58 -3.79
CA PRO A 34 -4.00 -19.82 -4.48
C PRO A 34 -3.75 -21.02 -3.58
N GLU A 35 -2.73 -20.96 -2.73
CA GLU A 35 -2.45 -22.01 -1.74
C GLU A 35 -3.62 -22.27 -0.78
N ILE A 36 -4.49 -21.26 -0.49
CA ILE A 36 -5.69 -21.51 0.31
C ILE A 36 -6.69 -22.39 -0.43
N PHE A 37 -6.82 -22.23 -1.74
CA PHE A 37 -7.73 -23.04 -2.55
C PHE A 37 -7.12 -24.36 -2.98
N ASP A 38 -5.80 -24.43 -3.09
CA ASP A 38 -5.06 -25.63 -3.45
C ASP A 38 -4.84 -26.58 -2.27
N LEU A 39 -4.87 -26.07 -1.03
CA LEU A 39 -4.79 -26.90 0.16
C LEU A 39 -6.05 -27.75 0.34
N ALA A 40 -5.86 -29.03 0.60
CA ALA A 40 -6.98 -29.95 0.86
C ALA A 40 -7.89 -29.48 2.02
N SER A 41 -7.32 -28.79 3.01
CA SER A 41 -8.03 -28.24 4.16
C SER A 41 -9.01 -27.11 3.81
N THR A 42 -8.76 -26.37 2.71
CA THR A 42 -9.57 -25.22 2.29
C THR A 42 -10.53 -25.56 1.15
N LYS A 43 -10.42 -26.76 0.57
CA LYS A 43 -11.38 -27.22 -0.45
C LYS A 43 -12.80 -27.23 0.11
N GLY A 44 -13.68 -26.49 -0.56
CA GLY A 44 -15.10 -26.37 -0.14
C GLY A 44 -15.42 -25.11 0.64
N LEU A 45 -14.46 -24.22 0.92
CA LEU A 45 -14.79 -22.85 1.35
C LEU A 45 -15.53 -22.13 0.23
N LYS A 46 -16.53 -21.34 0.63
CA LYS A 46 -17.21 -20.40 -0.25
C LYS A 46 -16.85 -18.99 0.19
N ILE A 47 -16.41 -18.19 -0.76
CA ILE A 47 -15.99 -16.81 -0.53
C ILE A 47 -16.92 -15.90 -1.32
N ALA A 48 -17.48 -14.88 -0.68
CA ALA A 48 -18.15 -13.78 -1.35
C ALA A 48 -17.26 -12.53 -1.28
N LEU A 49 -16.85 -12.03 -2.43
CA LEU A 49 -16.20 -10.74 -2.58
C LEU A 49 -17.27 -9.71 -2.91
N ILE A 50 -17.48 -8.76 -2.00
CA ILE A 50 -18.53 -7.74 -2.13
C ILE A 50 -17.84 -6.38 -2.26
N ASP A 51 -18.14 -5.65 -3.34
CA ASP A 51 -17.65 -4.28 -3.55
C ASP A 51 -18.79 -3.39 -4.04
N ALA A 52 -18.86 -2.17 -3.50
CA ALA A 52 -19.83 -1.17 -3.91
C ALA A 52 -19.55 -0.59 -5.30
N GLN A 53 -18.31 -0.68 -5.78
CA GLN A 53 -17.92 -0.28 -7.12
C GLN A 53 -17.98 -1.48 -8.05
N SER A 54 -18.17 -1.23 -9.35
CA SER A 54 -18.00 -2.28 -10.32
C SER A 54 -16.52 -2.67 -10.40
N LEU A 55 -16.25 -3.93 -10.16
CA LEU A 55 -14.93 -4.55 -10.32
C LEU A 55 -14.71 -5.03 -11.77
N ALA A 56 -15.75 -4.94 -12.63
CA ALA A 56 -15.57 -5.13 -14.06
C ALA A 56 -14.37 -4.28 -14.46
N ALA A 57 -13.38 -4.90 -15.13
CA ALA A 57 -12.12 -4.26 -15.47
C ALA A 57 -12.42 -2.84 -15.93
N PRO A 58 -11.86 -1.79 -15.28
CA PRO A 58 -12.06 -0.44 -15.76
C PRO A 58 -11.71 -0.51 -17.22
N SER A 59 -12.71 -0.18 -18.07
CA SER A 59 -12.65 -0.47 -19.49
C SER A 59 -11.23 -0.21 -19.98
N ARG A 60 -10.60 -1.16 -20.66
CA ARG A 60 -9.30 -0.98 -21.33
C ARG A 60 -9.36 0.19 -22.35
N THR A 61 -10.47 0.91 -22.36
CA THR A 61 -10.82 2.10 -23.10
C THR A 61 -10.73 3.35 -22.24
N GLY A 62 -9.55 3.64 -21.64
CA GLY A 62 -9.21 5.01 -21.26
C GLY A 62 -8.99 5.84 -22.50
N ASN A 63 -9.15 7.17 -22.43
CA ASN A 63 -8.83 8.06 -23.54
C ASN A 63 -7.44 7.71 -24.06
N ALA A 64 -7.35 7.20 -25.28
CA ALA A 64 -6.08 7.00 -25.95
C ALA A 64 -5.53 8.39 -26.33
N ASP A 65 -4.24 8.57 -26.14
CA ASP A 65 -3.53 9.71 -26.72
C ASP A 65 -3.61 9.67 -28.27
N ALA A 66 -3.13 10.71 -28.94
CA ALA A 66 -3.10 10.80 -30.40
C ALA A 66 -2.37 9.63 -31.09
N GLY A 67 -1.63 8.80 -30.32
CA GLY A 67 -0.92 7.61 -30.78
C GLY A 67 -1.65 6.28 -30.46
N GLY A 68 -2.86 6.32 -29.90
CA GLY A 68 -3.62 5.11 -29.55
C GLY A 68 -3.19 4.45 -28.23
N THR A 69 -2.31 5.07 -27.46
CA THR A 69 -1.80 4.56 -26.16
C THR A 69 -2.70 5.10 -25.05
N ARG A 70 -3.17 4.22 -24.18
CA ARG A 70 -3.97 4.61 -23.01
C ARG A 70 -3.11 5.41 -22.00
N GLU A 71 -3.57 6.58 -21.60
CA GLU A 71 -2.96 7.41 -20.57
C GLU A 71 -2.81 6.66 -19.25
N PHE A 72 -1.74 6.97 -18.48
CA PHE A 72 -1.52 6.41 -17.14
C PHE A 72 -2.45 7.05 -16.13
N ALA A 73 -3.05 6.22 -15.27
CA ALA A 73 -3.84 6.69 -14.15
C ALA A 73 -2.94 7.38 -13.10
N ASN A 74 -3.50 8.36 -12.39
CA ASN A 74 -2.80 9.08 -11.34
C ASN A 74 -2.65 8.29 -10.02
N ARG A 75 -3.35 7.14 -9.90
CA ARG A 75 -3.25 6.25 -8.75
C ARG A 75 -2.31 5.10 -9.08
N CYS A 76 -1.07 5.25 -8.67
CA CYS A 76 -0.03 4.25 -8.80
C CYS A 76 0.50 3.88 -7.42
N SER A 77 0.94 2.65 -7.28
CA SER A 77 1.57 2.14 -6.06
C SER A 77 2.97 1.63 -6.35
N SER A 78 3.86 1.84 -5.40
CA SER A 78 5.21 1.30 -5.40
C SER A 78 5.19 -0.04 -4.68
N LEU A 79 5.25 -1.14 -5.43
CA LEU A 79 5.23 -2.50 -4.91
C LEU A 79 6.64 -2.91 -4.49
N THR A 80 6.80 -3.36 -3.25
CA THR A 80 8.07 -3.93 -2.79
C THR A 80 8.36 -5.26 -3.48
N PRO A 81 9.63 -5.71 -3.53
CA PRO A 81 9.96 -7.05 -4.05
C PRO A 81 9.19 -8.17 -3.35
N ALA A 82 8.93 -8.05 -2.04
CA ALA A 82 8.12 -9.01 -1.30
C ALA A 82 6.67 -9.05 -1.80
N SER A 83 6.06 -7.87 -2.03
CA SER A 83 4.71 -7.78 -2.59
C SER A 83 4.62 -8.36 -4.01
N VAL A 84 5.61 -8.09 -4.87
CA VAL A 84 5.67 -8.68 -6.21
C VAL A 84 5.85 -10.21 -6.13
N LYS A 85 6.69 -10.70 -5.22
CA LYS A 85 6.87 -12.14 -4.98
C LYS A 85 5.56 -12.80 -4.51
N PHE A 86 4.84 -12.15 -3.60
CA PHE A 86 3.52 -12.61 -3.16
C PHE A 86 2.53 -12.68 -4.34
N LEU A 87 2.42 -11.60 -5.14
CA LEU A 87 1.54 -11.56 -6.31
C LEU A 87 1.87 -12.63 -7.37
N LYS A 88 3.17 -12.91 -7.58
CA LYS A 88 3.61 -14.03 -8.43
C LYS A 88 3.19 -15.38 -7.86
N ARG A 89 3.40 -15.60 -6.57
CA ARG A 89 3.03 -16.85 -5.90
C ARG A 89 1.53 -17.16 -5.98
N ILE A 90 0.68 -16.11 -5.88
CA ILE A 90 -0.77 -16.28 -6.04
C ILE A 90 -1.23 -16.32 -7.50
N GLY A 91 -0.32 -16.22 -8.47
CA GLY A 91 -0.63 -16.25 -9.91
C GLY A 91 -1.39 -15.02 -10.41
N ALA A 92 -1.35 -13.90 -9.68
CA ALA A 92 -1.98 -12.65 -10.11
C ALA A 92 -1.04 -11.78 -10.95
N TRP A 93 0.28 -11.93 -10.77
CA TRP A 93 1.28 -11.12 -11.46
C TRP A 93 1.33 -11.38 -12.98
N GLU A 94 1.00 -12.57 -13.41
CA GLU A 94 0.93 -12.97 -14.81
C GLU A 94 -0.17 -12.22 -15.58
N ASN A 95 -1.23 -11.79 -14.87
CA ASN A 95 -2.33 -11.04 -15.45
C ASN A 95 -2.07 -9.52 -15.46
N VAL A 96 -1.00 -9.08 -14.79
CA VAL A 96 -0.61 -7.66 -14.79
C VAL A 96 -0.07 -7.29 -16.17
N GLU A 97 -0.57 -6.21 -16.75
CA GLU A 97 -0.09 -5.65 -18.03
C GLU A 97 1.35 -5.13 -17.86
N GLN A 98 2.33 -5.95 -18.28
CA GLN A 98 3.76 -5.69 -18.03
C GLN A 98 4.28 -4.43 -18.70
N GLY A 99 3.69 -3.99 -19.83
CA GLY A 99 4.00 -2.72 -20.48
C GLY A 99 3.63 -1.48 -19.65
N ARG A 100 2.89 -1.66 -18.56
CA ARG A 100 2.42 -0.59 -17.67
C ARG A 100 3.01 -0.67 -16.25
N VAL A 101 4.06 -1.45 -16.07
CA VAL A 101 4.82 -1.49 -14.82
C VAL A 101 6.24 -0.99 -15.04
N GLN A 102 6.83 -0.36 -14.02
CA GLN A 102 8.19 0.14 -14.10
C GLN A 102 8.95 -0.20 -12.81
N ALA A 103 9.88 -1.12 -12.92
CA ALA A 103 10.85 -1.35 -11.85
C ALA A 103 11.84 -0.18 -11.77
N TYR A 104 12.28 0.15 -10.57
CA TYR A 104 13.34 1.12 -10.35
C TYR A 104 14.38 0.57 -9.36
N THR A 105 15.63 0.91 -9.62
CA THR A 105 16.77 0.31 -8.94
C THR A 105 17.42 1.23 -7.92
N GLY A 106 17.11 2.53 -7.94
CA GLY A 106 17.65 3.51 -7.01
C GLY A 106 16.60 4.49 -6.53
N MET A 107 16.87 5.09 -5.38
CA MET A 107 16.08 6.21 -4.86
C MET A 107 17.00 7.28 -4.29
N GLU A 108 16.86 8.49 -4.79
CA GLU A 108 17.59 9.66 -4.31
C GLU A 108 16.69 10.57 -3.49
N VAL A 109 17.12 10.82 -2.24
CA VAL A 109 16.35 11.61 -1.27
C VAL A 109 17.19 12.78 -0.80
N TRP A 110 16.65 14.01 -0.84
CA TRP A 110 17.36 15.18 -0.35
C TRP A 110 16.47 16.15 0.44
N ASP A 111 17.13 16.89 1.30
CA ASP A 111 16.50 17.91 2.13
C ASP A 111 16.52 19.26 1.41
N GLY A 112 15.34 19.82 1.16
CA GLY A 112 15.18 21.10 0.46
C GLY A 112 15.66 22.31 1.24
N VAL A 113 15.97 22.17 2.53
CA VAL A 113 16.48 23.27 3.39
C VAL A 113 18.00 23.25 3.46
N SER A 114 18.61 22.07 3.65
CA SER A 114 20.06 21.96 3.89
C SER A 114 20.83 21.36 2.71
N GLY A 115 20.18 20.85 1.68
CA GLY A 115 20.80 20.15 0.58
C GLY A 115 21.42 18.79 0.94
N ALA A 116 21.28 18.34 2.18
CA ALA A 116 21.77 17.02 2.60
C ALA A 116 21.02 15.92 1.83
N LYS A 117 21.74 14.90 1.36
CA LYS A 117 21.18 13.84 0.53
C LYS A 117 21.52 12.44 1.02
N ILE A 118 20.68 11.48 0.68
CA ILE A 118 20.92 10.04 0.84
C ILE A 118 20.58 9.40 -0.50
N ASN A 119 21.50 8.57 -0.97
CA ASN A 119 21.31 7.77 -2.17
C ASN A 119 21.14 6.30 -1.78
N PHE A 120 20.00 5.71 -2.12
CA PHE A 120 19.74 4.30 -1.93
C PHE A 120 20.04 3.55 -3.22
N ASP A 121 21.18 2.81 -3.21
CA ASP A 121 21.67 2.04 -4.35
C ASP A 121 21.56 0.52 -4.02
N PRO A 122 21.22 -0.32 -5.00
CA PRO A 122 21.23 -1.79 -4.83
C PRO A 122 22.56 -2.34 -4.34
N LEU A 123 23.69 -1.72 -4.73
CA LEU A 123 25.02 -2.11 -4.29
C LEU A 123 25.22 -2.01 -2.78
N ASP A 124 24.49 -1.15 -2.10
CA ASP A 124 24.51 -1.03 -0.65
C ASP A 124 23.93 -2.27 0.04
N ARG A 125 23.00 -2.98 -0.61
CA ARG A 125 22.44 -4.26 -0.13
C ARG A 125 23.51 -5.36 -0.06
N GLY A 126 24.33 -5.47 -1.09
CA GLY A 126 25.43 -6.45 -1.15
C GLY A 126 26.50 -6.24 -0.10
N ARG A 127 26.87 -4.97 0.17
CA ARG A 127 27.83 -4.61 1.24
C ARG A 127 27.33 -4.99 2.62
N VAL A 128 26.03 -4.84 2.87
CA VAL A 128 25.43 -5.22 4.16
C VAL A 128 25.36 -6.72 4.33
N ALA A 129 25.04 -7.47 3.28
CA ALA A 129 25.04 -8.93 3.32
C ALA A 129 26.42 -9.45 3.75
N GLY A 130 27.49 -8.94 3.18
CA GLY A 130 28.87 -9.30 3.55
C GLY A 130 29.23 -8.94 5.01
N VAL A 131 28.77 -7.79 5.51
CA VAL A 131 29.02 -7.39 6.91
C VAL A 131 28.22 -8.26 7.88
N VAL A 132 26.95 -8.53 7.61
CA VAL A 132 26.08 -9.40 8.45
C VAL A 132 26.60 -10.83 8.47
N GLU A 133 27.05 -11.35 7.35
CA GLU A 133 27.69 -12.67 7.27
C GLU A 133 29.00 -12.71 8.07
N SER A 134 29.81 -11.67 7.97
CA SER A 134 31.06 -11.55 8.74
C SER A 134 30.80 -11.44 10.25
N LEU A 135 29.78 -10.69 10.68
CA LEU A 135 29.36 -10.59 12.08
C LEU A 135 28.72 -11.89 12.58
N GLY A 136 27.94 -12.59 11.73
CA GLY A 136 27.37 -13.89 12.05
C GLY A 136 28.42 -14.97 12.29
N ARG A 137 29.57 -14.88 11.63
CA ARG A 137 30.73 -15.77 11.85
C ARG A 137 31.43 -15.52 13.18
N LEU A 138 31.31 -14.30 13.73
CA LEU A 138 31.92 -13.91 15.01
C LEU A 138 31.07 -14.29 16.23
N VAL A 139 29.78 -14.62 16.05
CA VAL A 139 28.86 -15.00 17.13
C VAL A 139 28.33 -16.41 16.89
N PRO A 140 28.97 -17.47 17.42
CA PRO A 140 28.49 -18.85 17.26
C PRO A 140 27.08 -19.03 17.83
N GLY A 141 26.13 -19.53 16.99
CA GLY A 141 24.75 -19.79 17.38
C GLY A 141 23.75 -18.66 17.08
N SER A 142 24.15 -17.53 16.46
CA SER A 142 23.24 -16.49 16.05
C SER A 142 22.48 -16.87 14.77
N ALA A 143 21.15 -16.69 14.77
CA ALA A 143 20.29 -16.89 13.60
C ALA A 143 20.50 -15.81 12.49
N LEU A 144 21.42 -14.88 12.71
CA LEU A 144 21.69 -13.72 11.83
C LEU A 144 22.29 -14.07 10.45
N GLY A 145 22.76 -15.30 10.25
CA GLY A 145 23.42 -15.72 9.01
C GLY A 145 22.59 -16.57 8.04
N LYS A 146 21.32 -16.91 8.35
CA LYS A 146 20.56 -17.91 7.60
C LYS A 146 19.52 -17.40 6.59
N SER A 147 19.38 -16.10 6.39
CA SER A 147 18.35 -15.54 5.50
C SER A 147 18.85 -14.54 4.46
N VAL A 148 20.10 -14.65 4.01
CA VAL A 148 20.59 -13.87 2.88
C VAL A 148 20.50 -14.74 1.62
N GLY A 149 19.29 -15.01 1.15
CA GLY A 149 19.07 -15.59 -0.17
C GLY A 149 19.28 -14.51 -1.24
N GLU A 150 20.06 -14.82 -2.25
CA GLU A 150 20.41 -13.99 -3.42
C GLU A 150 19.26 -13.76 -4.42
N GLU A 151 18.00 -13.74 -4.00
CA GLU A 151 16.84 -13.64 -4.89
C GLU A 151 16.14 -12.28 -4.80
N GLY A 152 16.83 -11.24 -5.24
CA GLY A 152 16.23 -9.92 -5.46
C GLY A 152 17.18 -9.10 -6.29
N GLY A 153 17.10 -9.24 -7.60
CA GLY A 153 17.94 -8.52 -8.55
C GLY A 153 17.81 -7.02 -8.42
N GLY A 154 18.65 -6.38 -7.59
CA GLY A 154 18.92 -4.94 -7.59
C GLY A 154 17.74 -3.95 -7.56
N GLU A 155 16.50 -4.39 -7.56
CA GLU A 155 15.32 -3.54 -7.61
C GLU A 155 14.93 -3.03 -6.21
N VAL A 156 14.64 -1.73 -6.13
CA VAL A 156 14.09 -1.11 -4.90
C VAL A 156 12.60 -1.41 -4.79
N ALA A 157 11.85 -1.15 -5.85
CA ALA A 157 10.45 -1.47 -5.97
C ALA A 157 9.97 -1.40 -7.44
N THR A 158 8.72 -1.78 -7.68
CA THR A 158 8.08 -1.74 -9.00
C THR A 158 6.84 -0.86 -8.93
N MET A 159 6.79 0.17 -9.77
CA MET A 159 5.60 1.00 -9.93
C MET A 159 4.55 0.26 -10.73
N CYS A 160 3.33 0.26 -10.24
CA CYS A 160 2.17 -0.33 -10.90
C CYS A 160 0.93 0.56 -10.68
N GLU A 161 0.13 0.73 -11.72
CA GLU A 161 -1.17 1.39 -11.58
C GLU A 161 -2.12 0.53 -10.75
N ASN A 162 -2.84 1.14 -9.81
CA ASN A 162 -3.79 0.41 -8.99
C ASN A 162 -4.89 -0.26 -9.84
N ALA A 163 -5.32 0.38 -10.92
CA ALA A 163 -6.30 -0.19 -11.83
C ALA A 163 -5.78 -1.46 -12.53
N ASN A 164 -4.52 -1.46 -12.99
CA ASN A 164 -3.88 -2.63 -13.60
C ASN A 164 -3.81 -3.79 -12.59
N LEU A 165 -3.35 -3.52 -11.38
CA LEU A 165 -3.27 -4.53 -10.32
C LEU A 165 -4.66 -5.06 -9.93
N THR A 166 -5.67 -4.19 -9.78
CA THR A 166 -7.04 -4.61 -9.46
C THR A 166 -7.61 -5.50 -10.56
N SER A 167 -7.44 -5.12 -11.83
CA SER A 167 -7.89 -5.94 -12.97
C SER A 167 -7.24 -7.32 -12.97
N ALA A 168 -5.93 -7.38 -12.72
CA ALA A 168 -5.18 -8.64 -12.65
C ALA A 168 -5.66 -9.55 -11.50
N LEU A 169 -5.95 -8.96 -10.35
CA LEU A 169 -6.49 -9.69 -9.20
C LEU A 169 -7.91 -10.20 -9.46
N VAL A 170 -8.78 -9.38 -10.05
CA VAL A 170 -10.15 -9.79 -10.41
C VAL A 170 -10.13 -10.91 -11.43
N GLU A 171 -9.29 -10.80 -12.47
CA GLU A 171 -9.13 -11.86 -13.46
C GLU A 171 -8.66 -13.17 -12.82
N ARG A 172 -7.69 -13.10 -11.90
CA ARG A 172 -7.22 -14.27 -11.16
C ARG A 172 -8.30 -14.89 -10.29
N VAL A 173 -9.07 -14.07 -9.56
CA VAL A 173 -10.16 -14.52 -8.67
C VAL A 173 -11.29 -15.16 -9.45
N SER A 174 -11.63 -14.62 -10.62
CA SER A 174 -12.70 -15.16 -11.48
C SER A 174 -12.43 -16.58 -11.98
N GLY A 175 -11.18 -17.03 -11.93
CA GLY A 175 -10.78 -18.41 -12.28
C GLY A 175 -10.99 -19.44 -11.17
N PHE A 176 -11.43 -19.02 -9.96
CA PHE A 176 -11.63 -19.95 -8.84
C PHE A 176 -13.09 -20.39 -8.67
N GLU A 177 -13.32 -21.71 -8.66
CA GLU A 177 -14.59 -22.26 -8.23
C GLU A 177 -14.78 -22.00 -6.72
N GLY A 178 -15.93 -21.51 -6.31
CA GLY A 178 -16.22 -21.22 -4.89
C GLY A 178 -15.98 -19.77 -4.46
N VAL A 179 -15.54 -18.90 -5.36
CA VAL A 179 -15.54 -17.45 -5.16
C VAL A 179 -16.69 -16.82 -5.93
N GLU A 180 -17.55 -16.12 -5.23
CA GLU A 180 -18.65 -15.33 -5.82
C GLU A 180 -18.29 -13.85 -5.74
N VAL A 181 -18.16 -13.19 -6.88
CA VAL A 181 -17.90 -11.75 -6.96
C VAL A 181 -19.23 -11.01 -7.09
N LEU A 182 -19.53 -10.18 -6.10
CA LEU A 182 -20.72 -9.35 -5.98
C LEU A 182 -20.34 -7.88 -6.12
N ASP A 183 -19.99 -7.49 -7.34
CA ASP A 183 -19.59 -6.13 -7.66
C ASP A 183 -20.80 -5.20 -7.87
N GLY A 184 -20.59 -3.89 -7.70
CA GLY A 184 -21.66 -2.91 -7.72
C GLY A 184 -22.67 -3.06 -6.58
N MET A 185 -22.39 -3.89 -5.59
CA MET A 185 -23.26 -4.16 -4.45
C MET A 185 -22.79 -3.46 -3.19
N LYS A 186 -23.48 -2.42 -2.78
CA LYS A 186 -23.19 -1.74 -1.51
C LYS A 186 -23.82 -2.51 -0.35
N VAL A 187 -23.02 -2.84 0.65
CA VAL A 187 -23.54 -3.35 1.93
C VAL A 187 -24.38 -2.26 2.62
N GLU A 188 -25.65 -2.52 2.85
CA GLU A 188 -26.58 -1.59 3.48
C GLU A 188 -26.50 -1.60 4.99
N GLY A 189 -26.10 -2.72 5.58
CA GLY A 189 -25.92 -2.86 7.02
C GLY A 189 -25.27 -4.19 7.37
N ILE A 190 -24.71 -4.24 8.58
CA ILE A 190 -24.15 -5.42 9.18
C ILE A 190 -24.83 -5.59 10.53
N GLU A 191 -25.36 -6.76 10.82
CA GLU A 191 -26.06 -7.08 12.06
C GLU A 191 -25.66 -8.47 12.54
N LEU A 192 -25.95 -8.81 13.79
CA LEU A 192 -25.84 -10.18 14.26
C LEU A 192 -27.06 -10.98 13.77
N GLY A 193 -26.86 -12.23 13.47
CA GLY A 193 -27.92 -13.11 13.02
C GLY A 193 -28.93 -13.41 14.10
N PRO A 194 -30.08 -14.07 13.76
CA PRO A 194 -31.11 -14.44 14.70
C PRO A 194 -30.64 -15.54 15.66
N GLU A 195 -31.17 -15.50 16.87
CA GLU A 195 -31.07 -16.62 17.77
C GLU A 195 -31.82 -17.86 17.24
N LYS A 196 -31.43 -19.01 17.72
CA LYS A 196 -32.09 -20.27 17.37
C LYS A 196 -33.53 -20.25 17.80
N GLU A 197 -34.47 -20.50 16.90
CA GLU A 197 -35.88 -20.69 17.27
C GLU A 197 -36.08 -21.97 18.07
N LYS A 198 -37.10 -21.97 18.92
CA LYS A 198 -37.42 -23.09 19.82
C LYS A 198 -37.86 -24.37 19.12
N ASP A 199 -38.13 -24.31 17.81
CA ASP A 199 -38.48 -25.45 16.97
C ASP A 199 -37.34 -26.46 16.77
N GLY A 200 -36.11 -26.08 17.11
CA GLY A 200 -34.92 -26.90 17.04
C GLY A 200 -34.36 -27.12 15.62
N MET A 201 -35.02 -26.64 14.59
CA MET A 201 -34.64 -26.84 13.19
C MET A 201 -33.83 -25.69 12.61
N SER A 202 -33.88 -24.49 13.21
CA SER A 202 -33.11 -23.33 12.77
C SER A 202 -31.68 -23.36 13.33
N LEU A 203 -30.72 -22.78 12.56
CA LEU A 203 -29.34 -22.61 13.00
C LEU A 203 -29.25 -21.37 13.89
N ASP A 204 -28.54 -21.48 15.00
CA ASP A 204 -28.19 -20.33 15.83
C ASP A 204 -27.11 -19.49 15.13
N LEU A 205 -27.49 -18.31 14.69
CA LEU A 205 -26.61 -17.32 14.05
C LEU A 205 -26.39 -16.08 14.92
N SER A 206 -26.80 -16.11 16.19
CA SER A 206 -26.73 -14.96 17.12
C SER A 206 -25.33 -14.34 17.27
N LEU A 207 -24.29 -15.13 16.99
CA LEU A 207 -22.89 -14.68 17.01
C LEU A 207 -22.27 -14.54 15.62
N TRP A 208 -23.06 -14.65 14.55
CA TRP A 208 -22.58 -14.56 13.19
C TRP A 208 -22.89 -13.19 12.59
N PRO A 209 -21.91 -12.52 11.98
CA PRO A 209 -22.20 -11.32 11.21
C PRO A 209 -23.05 -11.65 9.99
N VAL A 210 -24.12 -10.90 9.82
CA VAL A 210 -25.05 -10.99 8.69
C VAL A 210 -25.01 -9.66 7.94
N LEU A 211 -24.64 -9.72 6.67
CA LEU A 211 -24.63 -8.55 5.79
C LEU A 211 -25.99 -8.43 5.10
N ARG A 212 -26.53 -7.20 5.10
CA ARG A 212 -27.72 -6.85 4.32
C ARG A 212 -27.28 -6.20 3.02
N LEU A 213 -27.78 -6.73 1.93
CA LEU A 213 -27.52 -6.27 0.57
C LEU A 213 -28.81 -5.79 -0.08
N PRO A 214 -28.75 -5.02 -1.19
CA PRO A 214 -29.90 -4.60 -1.95
C PRO A 214 -30.79 -5.78 -2.35
N GLY A 215 -32.12 -5.54 -2.39
CA GLY A 215 -33.09 -6.57 -2.74
C GLY A 215 -33.38 -7.57 -1.61
N ASP A 216 -33.23 -7.15 -0.35
CA ASP A 216 -33.48 -7.97 0.86
C ASP A 216 -32.61 -9.24 0.94
N ARG A 217 -31.53 -9.27 0.18
CA ARG A 217 -30.55 -10.36 0.19
C ARG A 217 -29.72 -10.28 1.47
N ARG A 218 -29.55 -11.41 2.18
CA ARG A 218 -28.76 -11.52 3.40
C ARG A 218 -27.70 -12.58 3.27
N ILE A 219 -26.51 -12.29 3.77
CA ILE A 219 -25.38 -13.21 3.77
C ILE A 219 -24.86 -13.33 5.20
N ALA A 220 -25.00 -14.52 5.81
CA ALA A 220 -24.36 -14.85 7.08
C ALA A 220 -22.92 -15.31 6.82
N ALA A 221 -21.96 -14.65 7.46
CA ALA A 221 -20.55 -14.95 7.28
C ALA A 221 -20.00 -15.76 8.46
N ARG A 222 -19.33 -16.86 8.17
CA ARG A 222 -18.56 -17.61 9.17
C ARG A 222 -17.35 -16.81 9.65
N LEU A 223 -16.73 -16.05 8.72
CA LEU A 223 -15.74 -15.03 8.98
C LEU A 223 -16.04 -13.84 8.06
N LEU A 224 -16.16 -12.65 8.64
CA LEU A 224 -16.27 -11.39 7.92
C LEU A 224 -14.91 -10.71 7.90
N VAL A 225 -14.35 -10.53 6.69
CA VAL A 225 -13.09 -9.80 6.50
C VAL A 225 -13.39 -8.37 6.06
N GLY A 226 -13.04 -7.40 6.88
CA GLY A 226 -13.12 -5.98 6.56
C GLY A 226 -11.88 -5.52 5.80
N ALA A 227 -12.07 -5.21 4.51
CA ALA A 227 -11.08 -4.58 3.65
C ALA A 227 -11.66 -3.34 2.96
N ASP A 228 -12.61 -2.72 3.63
CA ASP A 228 -13.54 -1.70 3.21
C ASP A 228 -13.00 -0.27 3.43
N GLY A 229 -11.68 -0.14 3.62
CA GLY A 229 -10.97 1.12 3.63
C GLY A 229 -10.99 1.85 4.99
N ALA A 230 -10.43 3.06 5.00
CA ALA A 230 -10.15 3.83 6.22
C ALA A 230 -11.40 4.12 7.09
N ASN A 231 -12.58 4.22 6.48
CA ASN A 231 -13.85 4.44 7.17
C ASN A 231 -14.67 3.13 7.31
N SER A 232 -14.02 2.03 7.58
CA SER A 232 -14.55 0.67 7.59
C SER A 232 -15.86 0.51 8.39
N PRO A 233 -16.98 0.18 7.75
CA PRO A 233 -18.21 -0.27 8.39
C PRO A 233 -18.01 -1.55 9.20
N VAL A 234 -17.16 -2.47 8.71
CA VAL A 234 -16.87 -3.73 9.44
C VAL A 234 -16.16 -3.45 10.74
N ARG A 235 -15.18 -2.55 10.77
CA ARG A 235 -14.50 -2.12 12.00
C ARG A 235 -15.48 -1.48 12.99
N THR A 236 -16.38 -0.63 12.48
CA THR A 236 -17.41 0.02 13.30
C THR A 236 -18.39 -1.01 13.89
N PHE A 237 -18.85 -1.97 13.08
CA PHE A 237 -19.70 -3.06 13.53
C PHE A 237 -19.05 -3.92 14.62
N ALA A 238 -17.74 -4.16 14.50
CA ALA A 238 -16.97 -4.93 15.47
C ALA A 238 -16.65 -4.16 16.77
N ASP A 239 -17.07 -2.88 16.88
CA ASP A 239 -16.72 -1.98 17.98
C ASP A 239 -15.20 -1.91 18.24
N ILE A 240 -14.40 -2.00 17.16
CA ILE A 240 -12.95 -1.90 17.23
C ILE A 240 -12.54 -0.44 17.10
N PRO A 241 -12.05 0.19 18.17
CA PRO A 241 -11.64 1.59 18.13
C PRO A 241 -10.37 1.76 17.27
N SER A 242 -10.31 2.87 16.56
CA SER A 242 -9.12 3.28 15.79
C SER A 242 -8.53 4.55 16.36
N LYS A 243 -7.22 4.54 16.64
CA LYS A 243 -6.46 5.68 17.16
C LYS A 243 -5.60 6.28 16.07
N GLY A 244 -5.35 7.59 16.17
CA GLY A 244 -4.49 8.28 15.23
C GLY A 244 -4.85 9.76 15.15
N TRP A 245 -4.33 10.42 14.12
CA TRP A 245 -4.52 11.86 13.90
C TRP A 245 -4.55 12.19 12.42
N ASP A 246 -5.06 13.36 12.11
CA ASP A 246 -4.98 13.97 10.80
C ASP A 246 -3.73 14.86 10.76
N TYR A 247 -2.97 14.76 9.66
CA TYR A 247 -1.75 15.57 9.51
C TYR A 247 -2.05 17.04 9.13
N ASN A 248 -3.30 17.37 8.89
CA ASN A 248 -3.72 18.66 8.29
C ASN A 248 -3.01 18.95 6.96
N GLN A 249 -2.61 17.90 6.29
CA GLN A 249 -1.97 17.92 4.97
C GLN A 249 -2.80 17.14 3.97
N HIS A 250 -2.57 17.43 2.69
CA HIS A 250 -3.13 16.69 1.55
C HIS A 250 -1.99 16.16 0.69
N GLY A 251 -2.17 14.96 0.17
CA GLY A 251 -1.35 14.42 -0.90
C GLY A 251 -1.92 14.86 -2.24
N VAL A 252 -1.15 15.60 -3.02
CA VAL A 252 -1.45 15.90 -4.42
C VAL A 252 -0.78 14.84 -5.27
N VAL A 253 -1.52 14.22 -6.18
CA VAL A 253 -1.01 13.23 -7.14
C VAL A 253 -1.30 13.69 -8.55
N ALA A 254 -0.38 13.39 -9.47
CA ALA A 254 -0.53 13.69 -10.88
C ALA A 254 0.32 12.74 -11.71
N THR A 255 -0.05 12.55 -12.98
CA THR A 255 0.80 11.90 -13.98
C THR A 255 1.53 12.98 -14.78
N LEU A 256 2.85 12.89 -14.81
CA LEU A 256 3.73 13.88 -15.43
C LEU A 256 4.38 13.33 -16.69
N GLN A 257 4.62 14.23 -17.64
CA GLN A 257 5.47 14.01 -18.80
C GLN A 257 6.86 14.56 -18.50
N LEU A 258 7.90 13.76 -18.74
CA LEU A 258 9.28 14.12 -18.53
C LEU A 258 9.97 14.39 -19.86
N ASP A 259 11.06 15.15 -19.82
CA ASP A 259 11.96 15.31 -20.96
C ASP A 259 12.57 13.97 -21.42
N GLN A 260 12.98 13.90 -22.68
CA GLN A 260 13.47 12.67 -23.31
C GLN A 260 14.94 12.36 -22.97
N LEU A 261 15.51 12.96 -21.92
CA LEU A 261 16.93 12.90 -21.61
C LEU A 261 17.43 11.53 -21.13
N HIS A 262 16.55 10.53 -20.97
CA HIS A 262 16.99 9.24 -20.46
C HIS A 262 16.96 8.16 -21.54
N ASP A 263 18.14 7.57 -21.75
CA ASP A 263 18.27 6.29 -22.43
C ASP A 263 17.26 5.29 -21.83
N ALA A 264 16.43 4.69 -22.68
CA ALA A 264 15.44 3.70 -22.24
C ALA A 264 16.08 2.50 -21.52
N SER A 265 17.38 2.26 -21.75
CA SER A 265 18.17 1.21 -21.11
C SER A 265 18.77 1.63 -19.75
N ALA A 266 18.75 2.94 -19.42
CA ALA A 266 19.32 3.43 -18.16
C ALA A 266 18.49 2.97 -16.96
N PRO A 267 19.12 2.60 -15.83
CA PRO A 267 18.42 2.26 -14.60
C PRO A 267 17.51 3.40 -14.16
N ARG A 268 16.22 3.09 -13.93
CA ARG A 268 15.26 4.08 -13.47
C ARG A 268 15.45 4.33 -11.98
N LYS A 269 15.30 5.59 -11.57
CA LYS A 269 15.40 6.03 -10.19
C LYS A 269 14.11 6.74 -9.75
N ALA A 270 13.80 6.61 -8.46
CA ALA A 270 12.82 7.44 -7.78
C ALA A 270 13.53 8.64 -7.15
N TYR A 271 12.86 9.78 -7.10
CA TYR A 271 13.39 11.01 -6.51
C TYR A 271 12.43 11.55 -5.46
N GLN A 272 12.97 11.97 -4.31
CA GLN A 272 12.17 12.56 -3.25
C GLN A 272 12.89 13.74 -2.63
N ARG A 273 12.20 14.88 -2.54
CA ARG A 273 12.67 16.08 -1.84
C ARG A 273 11.80 16.36 -0.64
N PHE A 274 12.42 16.67 0.49
CA PHE A 274 11.70 17.14 1.67
C PHE A 274 11.63 18.65 1.66
N LEU A 275 10.42 19.20 1.55
CA LEU A 275 10.12 20.62 1.66
C LEU A 275 9.54 20.93 3.04
N PRO A 276 9.58 22.19 3.50
CA PRO A 276 8.96 22.59 4.78
C PRO A 276 7.45 22.31 4.85
N THR A 277 6.76 22.31 3.72
CA THR A 277 5.31 22.03 3.62
C THR A 277 5.00 20.54 3.57
N GLY A 278 6.00 19.69 3.31
CA GLY A 278 5.89 18.24 3.16
C GLY A 278 6.75 17.69 2.02
N PRO A 279 6.93 16.38 1.92
CA PRO A 279 7.72 15.76 0.87
C PRO A 279 7.03 15.82 -0.49
N ILE A 280 7.87 15.96 -1.53
CA ILE A 280 7.48 15.79 -2.93
C ILE A 280 8.29 14.64 -3.52
N ALA A 281 7.66 13.71 -4.21
CA ALA A 281 8.29 12.55 -4.83
C ALA A 281 7.92 12.45 -6.31
N LEU A 282 8.91 12.05 -7.11
CA LEU A 282 8.79 11.71 -8.52
C LEU A 282 9.14 10.24 -8.69
N LEU A 283 8.17 9.43 -9.10
CA LEU A 283 8.30 7.99 -9.20
C LEU A 283 8.16 7.58 -10.69
N PRO A 284 9.10 6.78 -11.23
CA PRO A 284 9.13 6.52 -12.66
C PRO A 284 7.98 5.63 -13.12
N LEU A 285 7.44 5.94 -14.29
CA LEU A 285 6.51 5.11 -15.04
C LEU A 285 7.16 4.71 -16.39
N PRO A 286 6.59 3.75 -17.11
CA PRO A 286 7.06 3.39 -18.45
C PRO A 286 7.11 4.58 -19.41
N GLY A 287 8.06 4.57 -20.31
CA GLY A 287 8.31 5.67 -21.24
C GLY A 287 8.89 6.90 -20.52
N ASN A 288 8.51 8.07 -20.98
CA ASN A 288 8.92 9.36 -20.40
C ASN A 288 7.86 9.89 -19.43
N LYS A 289 7.24 9.02 -18.65
CA LYS A 289 6.21 9.40 -17.69
C LYS A 289 6.65 9.13 -16.25
N ALA A 290 6.08 9.89 -15.33
CA ALA A 290 6.26 9.70 -13.91
C ALA A 290 4.96 9.98 -13.15
N THR A 291 4.81 9.41 -11.97
CA THR A 291 3.77 9.82 -11.03
C THR A 291 4.36 10.75 -9.98
N LEU A 292 3.65 11.84 -9.74
CA LEU A 292 3.91 12.79 -8.66
C LEU A 292 3.15 12.39 -7.42
N VAL A 293 3.81 12.47 -6.26
CA VAL A 293 3.16 12.44 -4.94
C VAL A 293 3.72 13.61 -4.13
N TRP A 294 2.90 14.63 -3.89
CA TRP A 294 3.32 15.84 -3.18
C TRP A 294 2.45 16.04 -1.94
N SER A 295 3.02 15.82 -0.78
CA SER A 295 2.37 16.12 0.49
C SER A 295 2.53 17.60 0.83
N THR A 296 1.41 18.30 1.07
CA THR A 296 1.44 19.73 1.34
C THR A 296 0.22 20.18 2.17
N THR A 297 0.13 21.46 2.49
CA THR A 297 -1.03 22.01 3.24
C THR A 297 -2.31 21.91 2.43
N SER A 298 -3.46 21.86 3.10
CA SER A 298 -4.77 21.79 2.42
C SER A 298 -5.01 22.98 1.48
N ALA A 299 -4.60 24.20 1.89
CA ALA A 299 -4.72 25.39 1.08
C ALA A 299 -3.89 25.30 -0.20
N LEU A 300 -2.62 24.88 -0.07
CA LEU A 300 -1.73 24.76 -1.21
C LEU A 300 -2.16 23.61 -2.14
N ALA A 301 -2.65 22.50 -1.60
CA ALA A 301 -3.20 21.41 -2.42
C ALA A 301 -4.41 21.86 -3.25
N SER A 302 -5.29 22.67 -2.67
CA SER A 302 -6.42 23.25 -3.39
C SER A 302 -5.97 24.23 -4.47
N HIS A 303 -4.96 25.06 -4.17
CA HIS A 303 -4.36 25.97 -5.15
C HIS A 303 -3.73 25.21 -6.32
N LEU A 304 -2.86 24.24 -6.04
CA LEU A 304 -2.21 23.42 -7.08
C LEU A 304 -3.22 22.75 -8.01
N LYS A 305 -4.34 22.27 -7.50
CA LYS A 305 -5.41 21.67 -8.31
C LYS A 305 -6.12 22.66 -9.21
N SER A 306 -6.13 23.94 -8.88
CA SER A 306 -6.78 25.00 -9.66
C SER A 306 -5.87 25.60 -10.74
N LEU A 307 -4.56 25.28 -10.72
CA LEU A 307 -3.60 25.84 -11.67
C LEU A 307 -3.82 25.31 -13.09
N PRO A 308 -3.63 26.14 -14.10
CA PRO A 308 -3.44 25.68 -15.47
C PRO A 308 -2.24 24.72 -15.58
N ALA A 309 -2.23 23.84 -16.58
CA ALA A 309 -1.20 22.80 -16.75
C ALA A 309 0.23 23.39 -16.76
N ALA A 310 0.46 24.48 -17.46
CA ALA A 310 1.78 25.15 -17.54
C ALA A 310 2.24 25.65 -16.16
N GLU A 311 1.35 26.30 -15.41
CA GLU A 311 1.66 26.80 -14.07
C GLU A 311 1.88 25.67 -13.05
N PHE A 312 1.08 24.58 -13.14
CA PHE A 312 1.29 23.39 -12.33
C PHE A 312 2.66 22.75 -12.61
N THR A 313 3.02 22.62 -13.90
CA THR A 313 4.33 22.11 -14.34
C THR A 313 5.48 22.97 -13.81
N ALA A 314 5.35 24.29 -13.89
CA ALA A 314 6.35 25.21 -13.36
C ALA A 314 6.45 25.09 -11.83
N ALA A 315 5.33 24.96 -11.11
CA ALA A 315 5.31 24.76 -9.67
C ALA A 315 6.01 23.46 -9.26
N VAL A 316 5.81 22.36 -10.00
CA VAL A 316 6.49 21.08 -9.76
C VAL A 316 7.99 21.20 -9.98
N ASN A 317 8.43 21.77 -11.10
CA ASN A 317 9.85 22.01 -11.37
C ASN A 317 10.48 22.90 -10.28
N ALA A 318 9.82 23.99 -9.91
CA ALA A 318 10.26 24.86 -8.82
C ALA A 318 10.43 24.08 -7.51
N ALA A 319 9.46 23.25 -7.17
CA ALA A 319 9.47 22.47 -5.94
C ALA A 319 10.64 21.46 -5.87
N PHE A 320 11.15 20.98 -6.99
CA PHE A 320 12.34 20.13 -7.03
C PHE A 320 13.66 20.90 -7.18
N ARG A 321 13.66 22.05 -7.84
CA ARG A 321 14.87 22.68 -8.38
C ARG A 321 15.25 24.02 -7.73
N LEU A 322 14.35 24.70 -7.03
CA LEU A 322 14.61 26.05 -6.48
C LEU A 322 14.81 26.02 -4.96
N LEU A 323 15.35 27.12 -4.43
CA LEU A 323 15.38 27.40 -2.99
C LEU A 323 13.97 27.44 -2.42
N THR A 324 13.80 27.09 -1.15
CA THR A 324 12.46 27.05 -0.51
C THR A 324 11.78 28.42 -0.47
N THR A 325 12.55 29.53 -0.45
CA THR A 325 12.05 30.90 -0.57
C THR A 325 11.44 31.16 -1.95
N ASP A 326 12.14 30.74 -3.02
CA ASP A 326 11.65 30.88 -4.39
C ASP A 326 10.44 29.97 -4.64
N VAL A 327 10.46 28.73 -4.12
CA VAL A 327 9.30 27.85 -4.17
C VAL A 327 8.08 28.52 -3.55
N SER A 328 8.23 29.13 -2.36
CA SER A 328 7.13 29.84 -1.68
C SER A 328 6.62 31.01 -2.52
N TYR A 329 7.52 31.77 -3.15
CA TYR A 329 7.14 32.85 -4.04
C TYR A 329 6.37 32.35 -5.26
N MET A 330 6.90 31.35 -5.94
CA MET A 330 6.29 30.74 -7.14
C MET A 330 4.89 30.17 -6.87
N LEU A 331 4.68 29.60 -5.70
CA LEU A 331 3.38 29.04 -5.29
C LEU A 331 2.34 30.09 -4.88
N THR A 332 2.74 31.35 -4.74
CA THR A 332 1.83 32.45 -4.34
C THR A 332 1.55 33.44 -5.48
N HIS A 333 2.28 33.38 -6.59
CA HIS A 333 2.17 34.32 -7.69
C HIS A 333 1.83 33.61 -9.01
N SER A 334 0.96 34.21 -9.80
CA SER A 334 0.39 33.60 -11.02
C SER A 334 1.31 33.67 -12.26
N THR A 335 2.57 34.11 -12.13
CA THR A 335 3.55 34.22 -13.20
C THR A 335 4.67 33.21 -13.11
N ALA A 336 4.43 32.12 -12.40
CA ALA A 336 5.43 31.10 -12.08
C ALA A 336 6.10 30.52 -13.32
N SER A 337 5.35 30.25 -14.39
CA SER A 337 5.89 29.68 -15.63
C SER A 337 6.87 30.61 -16.35
N GLN A 338 6.72 31.94 -16.21
CA GLN A 338 7.60 32.94 -16.83
C GLN A 338 8.89 33.15 -16.05
N ASP A 339 8.83 33.01 -14.70
CA ASP A 339 9.95 33.29 -13.81
C ASP A 339 10.87 32.07 -13.60
N LEU A 340 10.41 30.87 -13.91
CA LEU A 340 11.11 29.62 -13.57
C LEU A 340 12.54 29.57 -14.13
N ASP A 341 12.72 29.78 -15.43
CA ASP A 341 14.00 29.64 -16.10
C ASP A 341 15.01 30.70 -15.59
N TRP A 342 14.55 31.92 -15.33
CA TRP A 342 15.39 32.95 -14.73
C TRP A 342 15.86 32.56 -13.33
N ARG A 343 14.94 32.07 -12.46
CA ARG A 343 15.29 31.65 -11.11
C ARG A 343 16.21 30.43 -11.08
N GLU A 344 15.99 29.48 -11.96
CA GLU A 344 16.90 28.35 -12.13
C GLU A 344 18.31 28.83 -12.50
N SER A 345 18.43 29.82 -13.40
CA SER A 345 19.74 30.37 -13.81
C SER A 345 20.49 31.08 -12.68
N GLN A 346 19.76 31.56 -11.66
CA GLN A 346 20.32 32.22 -10.48
C GLN A 346 20.59 31.25 -9.32
N THR A 347 20.20 29.98 -9.45
CA THR A 347 20.25 28.99 -8.37
C THR A 347 21.40 28.03 -8.60
N ASP A 348 22.28 27.85 -7.60
CA ASP A 348 23.26 26.76 -7.62
C ASP A 348 22.55 25.44 -7.28
N LEU A 349 22.13 24.73 -8.31
CA LEU A 349 21.41 23.45 -8.20
C LEU A 349 22.23 22.37 -7.49
N SER A 350 23.57 22.42 -7.61
CA SER A 350 24.43 21.46 -6.94
C SER A 350 24.47 21.67 -5.42
N ALA A 351 24.47 22.91 -4.98
CA ALA A 351 24.41 23.27 -3.56
C ALA A 351 23.07 22.86 -2.92
N LEU A 352 22.00 22.77 -3.71
CA LEU A 352 20.70 22.27 -3.26
C LEU A 352 20.62 20.75 -3.12
N GLY A 353 21.68 20.02 -3.47
CA GLY A 353 21.70 18.56 -3.49
C GLY A 353 20.89 17.94 -4.61
N LEU A 354 20.49 18.73 -5.63
CA LEU A 354 19.77 18.19 -6.78
C LEU A 354 20.62 17.12 -7.49
N PRO A 355 20.07 15.93 -7.77
CA PRO A 355 20.77 14.92 -8.57
C PRO A 355 21.08 15.44 -9.95
N SER A 356 22.27 15.12 -10.47
CA SER A 356 22.72 15.57 -11.82
C SER A 356 21.88 14.99 -12.96
N ASP A 357 21.25 13.84 -12.71
CA ASP A 357 20.41 13.12 -13.64
C ASP A 357 18.90 13.34 -13.37
N PHE A 358 18.55 14.35 -12.55
CA PHE A 358 17.14 14.66 -12.26
C PHE A 358 16.43 15.19 -13.51
N PRO A 359 15.37 14.52 -13.98
CA PRO A 359 14.65 14.91 -15.20
C PRO A 359 13.90 16.22 -15.03
N ARG A 360 13.69 16.96 -16.13
CA ARG A 360 12.79 18.11 -16.16
C ARG A 360 11.37 17.64 -16.46
N VAL A 361 10.41 18.21 -15.77
CA VAL A 361 9.00 18.00 -16.07
C VAL A 361 8.58 18.92 -17.20
N GLU A 362 8.11 18.37 -18.31
CA GLU A 362 7.65 19.11 -19.49
C GLU A 362 6.15 19.38 -19.45
N GLY A 363 5.38 18.52 -18.76
CA GLY A 363 3.95 18.68 -18.72
C GLY A 363 3.27 17.78 -17.69
N VAL A 364 1.98 17.99 -17.52
CA VAL A 364 1.07 17.19 -16.71
C VAL A 364 -0.03 16.63 -17.59
N VAL A 365 -0.36 15.36 -17.40
CA VAL A 365 -1.46 14.73 -18.12
C VAL A 365 -2.79 15.37 -17.68
N GLU A 366 -3.59 15.79 -18.63
CA GLU A 366 -4.86 16.47 -18.38
C GLU A 366 -5.80 15.61 -17.52
N GLY A 367 -6.43 16.24 -16.54
CA GLY A 367 -7.36 15.55 -15.61
C GLY A 367 -6.68 14.62 -14.60
N SER A 368 -5.35 14.47 -14.62
CA SER A 368 -4.65 13.58 -13.69
C SER A 368 -4.42 14.17 -12.30
N VAL A 369 -4.53 15.51 -12.13
CA VAL A 369 -4.26 16.17 -10.85
C VAL A 369 -5.40 15.90 -9.87
N ALA A 370 -5.08 15.19 -8.79
CA ALA A 370 -6.03 14.90 -7.72
C ALA A 370 -5.39 15.14 -6.34
N SER A 371 -6.22 15.26 -5.31
CA SER A 371 -5.71 15.38 -3.94
C SER A 371 -6.60 14.64 -2.95
N PHE A 372 -5.99 14.16 -1.86
CA PHE A 372 -6.68 13.47 -0.77
C PHE A 372 -6.08 13.85 0.58
N PRO A 373 -6.89 13.85 1.67
CA PRO A 373 -6.40 14.18 3.00
C PRO A 373 -5.45 13.10 3.52
N LEU A 374 -4.38 13.52 4.20
CA LEU A 374 -3.40 12.63 4.81
C LEU A 374 -3.76 12.38 6.28
N ARG A 375 -3.89 11.10 6.61
CA ARG A 375 -4.30 10.64 7.94
C ARG A 375 -3.42 9.48 8.38
N MET A 376 -3.26 9.34 9.67
CA MET A 376 -2.78 8.12 10.30
C MET A 376 -3.89 7.58 11.18
N ARG A 377 -4.24 6.31 10.99
CA ARG A 377 -5.20 5.58 11.82
C ARG A 377 -4.70 4.17 12.05
N HIS A 378 -4.86 3.66 13.24
CA HIS A 378 -4.47 2.31 13.61
C HIS A 378 -5.55 1.70 14.50
N ALA A 379 -6.11 0.58 14.10
CA ALA A 379 -7.08 -0.15 14.89
C ALA A 379 -6.42 -0.74 16.13
N SER A 380 -7.13 -0.75 17.25
CA SER A 380 -6.62 -1.29 18.52
C SER A 380 -6.34 -2.79 18.46
N THR A 381 -7.08 -3.50 17.61
CA THR A 381 -6.87 -4.91 17.26
C THR A 381 -7.27 -5.13 15.80
N TYR A 382 -6.76 -6.18 15.18
CA TYR A 382 -7.11 -6.57 13.80
C TYR A 382 -8.13 -7.69 13.75
N THR A 383 -8.49 -8.23 14.91
CA THR A 383 -9.38 -9.38 14.99
C THR A 383 -10.48 -9.17 16.04
N GLY A 384 -11.61 -9.76 15.78
CA GLY A 384 -12.75 -9.88 16.69
C GLY A 384 -13.43 -11.23 16.51
N HIS A 385 -14.52 -11.47 17.23
CA HIS A 385 -15.29 -12.69 17.05
C HIS A 385 -15.87 -12.74 15.63
N ARG A 386 -15.45 -13.69 14.81
CA ARG A 386 -15.82 -13.85 13.40
C ARG A 386 -15.49 -12.63 12.51
N ILE A 387 -14.49 -11.84 12.92
CA ILE A 387 -14.08 -10.63 12.19
C ILE A 387 -12.57 -10.56 12.09
N ALA A 388 -12.08 -10.21 10.91
CA ALA A 388 -10.70 -9.81 10.68
C ALA A 388 -10.67 -8.51 9.86
N LEU A 389 -9.72 -7.62 10.14
CA LEU A 389 -9.50 -6.37 9.42
C LEU A 389 -8.16 -6.43 8.70
N ILE A 390 -8.11 -6.00 7.44
CA ILE A 390 -6.89 -5.92 6.63
C ILE A 390 -6.77 -4.57 5.93
N GLY A 391 -5.54 -4.17 5.58
CA GLY A 391 -5.27 -2.93 4.85
C GLY A 391 -5.81 -1.69 5.56
N ASP A 392 -6.36 -0.75 4.81
CA ASP A 392 -6.82 0.54 5.35
C ASP A 392 -7.96 0.41 6.39
N ALA A 393 -8.70 -0.70 6.41
CA ALA A 393 -9.67 -0.99 7.47
C ALA A 393 -8.98 -1.20 8.83
N ALA A 394 -7.79 -1.78 8.83
CA ALA A 394 -6.96 -2.01 10.03
C ALA A 394 -6.01 -0.84 10.32
N HIS A 395 -5.38 -0.27 9.29
CA HIS A 395 -4.37 0.79 9.43
C HIS A 395 -4.31 1.69 8.20
N THR A 396 -4.32 2.99 8.42
CA THR A 396 -4.09 4.00 7.38
C THR A 396 -2.76 4.69 7.68
N ILE A 397 -1.87 4.74 6.71
CA ILE A 397 -0.52 5.28 6.88
C ILE A 397 -0.30 6.48 5.96
N HIS A 398 0.61 7.37 6.36
CA HIS A 398 1.07 8.46 5.50
C HIS A 398 1.75 7.91 4.24
N PRO A 399 1.45 8.42 3.03
CA PRO A 399 1.98 7.88 1.76
C PRO A 399 3.49 8.12 1.55
N LEU A 400 4.19 8.68 2.52
CA LEU A 400 5.61 9.08 2.47
C LEU A 400 6.54 7.95 1.96
N ALA A 401 6.19 6.69 2.23
CA ALA A 401 6.98 5.54 1.82
C ALA A 401 6.25 4.61 0.83
N GLY A 402 5.05 4.98 0.34
CA GLY A 402 4.26 4.11 -0.55
C GLY A 402 3.87 2.76 0.06
N GLN A 403 3.88 2.64 1.40
CA GLN A 403 3.78 1.36 2.10
C GLN A 403 2.35 0.87 2.34
N GLY A 404 1.32 1.71 2.17
CA GLY A 404 -0.05 1.32 2.53
C GLY A 404 -0.51 0.03 1.86
N LEU A 405 -0.36 -0.05 0.53
CA LEU A 405 -0.73 -1.25 -0.23
C LEU A 405 0.15 -2.47 0.15
N ASN A 406 1.45 -2.27 0.31
CA ASN A 406 2.36 -3.35 0.67
C ASN A 406 2.03 -3.97 2.03
N LEU A 407 1.70 -3.14 3.03
CA LEU A 407 1.24 -3.61 4.33
C LEU A 407 -0.08 -4.38 4.20
N GLY A 408 -1.03 -3.88 3.40
CA GLY A 408 -2.31 -4.56 3.16
C GLY A 408 -2.14 -5.92 2.46
N LEU A 409 -1.24 -6.03 1.49
CA LEU A 409 -0.89 -7.31 0.86
C LEU A 409 -0.28 -8.29 1.86
N SER A 410 0.62 -7.80 2.73
CA SER A 410 1.20 -8.63 3.79
C SER A 410 0.17 -9.03 4.85
N ASP A 411 -0.85 -8.21 5.12
CA ASP A 411 -1.96 -8.58 6.00
C ASP A 411 -2.79 -9.71 5.39
N ALA A 412 -3.09 -9.59 4.09
CA ALA A 412 -3.84 -10.61 3.37
C ALA A 412 -3.10 -11.95 3.35
N GLU A 413 -1.79 -11.93 3.09
CA GLU A 413 -0.93 -13.11 3.13
C GLU A 413 -0.92 -13.75 4.52
N SER A 414 -0.68 -12.96 5.57
CA SER A 414 -0.63 -13.46 6.95
C SER A 414 -1.97 -14.03 7.41
N LEU A 415 -3.08 -13.35 7.09
CA LEU A 415 -4.43 -13.87 7.39
C LEU A 415 -4.70 -15.18 6.66
N ALA A 416 -4.36 -15.26 5.38
CA ALA A 416 -4.56 -16.44 4.56
C ALA A 416 -3.81 -17.65 5.13
N LEU A 417 -2.53 -17.49 5.47
CA LEU A 417 -1.72 -18.54 6.08
C LEU A 417 -2.28 -18.99 7.43
N GLN A 418 -2.73 -18.05 8.24
CA GLN A 418 -3.33 -18.35 9.54
C GLN A 418 -4.63 -19.13 9.42
N LEU A 419 -5.49 -18.76 8.46
CA LEU A 419 -6.73 -19.48 8.18
C LEU A 419 -6.46 -20.91 7.70
N ALA A 420 -5.50 -21.08 6.80
CA ALA A 420 -5.11 -22.41 6.32
C ALA A 420 -4.62 -23.31 7.47
N THR A 421 -3.70 -22.80 8.29
CA THR A 421 -3.18 -23.50 9.48
C THR A 421 -4.29 -23.86 10.46
N GLY A 422 -5.21 -22.91 10.72
CA GLY A 422 -6.35 -23.15 11.60
C GLY A 422 -7.30 -24.24 11.08
N MET A 423 -7.55 -24.24 9.77
CA MET A 423 -8.40 -25.27 9.14
C MET A 423 -7.76 -26.65 9.15
N GLU A 424 -6.45 -26.76 8.90
CA GLU A 424 -5.69 -28.01 9.01
C GLU A 424 -5.77 -28.56 10.44
N ALA A 425 -5.75 -27.68 11.44
CA ALA A 425 -5.93 -28.05 12.83
C ALA A 425 -7.40 -28.32 13.22
N GLY A 426 -8.36 -28.20 12.30
CA GLY A 426 -9.78 -28.39 12.54
C GLY A 426 -10.45 -27.29 13.33
N MET A 427 -9.87 -26.09 13.38
CA MET A 427 -10.41 -24.92 14.06
C MET A 427 -11.57 -24.28 13.27
N ASP A 428 -12.46 -23.59 14.01
CA ASP A 428 -13.40 -22.67 13.36
C ASP A 428 -12.68 -21.39 12.94
N ILE A 429 -12.70 -21.08 11.62
CA ILE A 429 -12.04 -19.90 11.04
C ILE A 429 -12.51 -18.57 11.62
N GLY A 430 -13.70 -18.52 12.21
CA GLY A 430 -14.25 -17.34 12.89
C GLY A 430 -13.91 -17.27 14.39
N SER A 431 -13.24 -18.30 14.92
CA SER A 431 -12.88 -18.29 16.34
C SER A 431 -11.71 -17.35 16.62
N CYS A 432 -11.71 -16.72 17.80
CA CYS A 432 -10.60 -15.88 18.22
C CYS A 432 -9.27 -16.66 18.24
N TRP A 433 -9.31 -17.93 18.63
CA TRP A 433 -8.13 -18.79 18.64
C TRP A 433 -7.50 -18.99 17.25
N CYS A 434 -8.34 -19.11 16.23
CA CYS A 434 -7.84 -19.21 14.85
C CYS A 434 -7.23 -17.88 14.36
N LEU A 435 -7.80 -16.74 14.78
CA LEU A 435 -7.42 -15.42 14.28
C LEU A 435 -6.30 -14.75 15.08
N ASP A 436 -6.01 -15.22 16.30
CA ASP A 436 -5.03 -14.59 17.21
C ASP A 436 -3.63 -14.53 16.62
N GLY A 437 -3.21 -15.58 15.91
CA GLY A 437 -1.91 -15.61 15.24
C GLY A 437 -1.73 -14.50 14.20
N TYR A 438 -2.78 -14.20 13.42
CA TYR A 438 -2.79 -13.08 12.48
C TYR A 438 -2.69 -11.73 13.20
N GLY A 439 -3.54 -11.51 14.21
CA GLY A 439 -3.53 -10.26 14.98
C GLY A 439 -2.17 -9.98 15.63
N SER A 440 -1.59 -10.99 16.26
CA SER A 440 -0.28 -10.90 16.93
C SER A 440 0.87 -10.67 15.94
N ASP A 441 0.85 -11.32 14.78
CA ASP A 441 1.89 -11.15 13.76
C ASP A 441 1.86 -9.74 13.15
N ARG A 442 0.69 -9.26 12.73
CA ARG A 442 0.60 -8.05 11.92
C ARG A 442 0.54 -6.75 12.71
N TRP A 443 -0.16 -6.75 13.85
CA TRP A 443 -0.37 -5.52 14.62
C TRP A 443 0.95 -4.87 15.04
N GLY A 444 1.87 -5.65 15.58
CA GLY A 444 3.17 -5.15 16.05
C GLY A 444 4.05 -4.66 14.89
N LYS A 445 4.12 -5.43 13.79
CA LYS A 445 4.89 -5.07 12.60
C LYS A 445 4.39 -3.78 11.96
N ASN A 446 3.08 -3.67 11.75
CA ASN A 446 2.46 -2.49 11.16
C ASN A 446 2.63 -1.25 12.05
N ASN A 447 2.47 -1.40 13.38
CA ASN A 447 2.70 -0.32 14.33
C ASN A 447 4.14 0.21 14.29
N ALA A 448 5.12 -0.67 14.15
CA ALA A 448 6.53 -0.29 14.02
C ALA A 448 6.78 0.53 12.75
N VAL A 449 6.29 0.08 11.59
CA VAL A 449 6.41 0.81 10.31
C VAL A 449 5.72 2.17 10.39
N MET A 450 4.48 2.22 10.89
CA MET A 450 3.73 3.45 11.05
C MET A 450 4.45 4.45 11.96
N GLY A 451 5.03 3.98 13.06
CA GLY A 451 5.82 4.80 13.99
C GLY A 451 7.09 5.39 13.36
N VAL A 452 7.76 4.64 12.49
CA VAL A 452 8.93 5.14 11.74
C VAL A 452 8.52 6.20 10.74
N VAL A 453 7.50 5.93 9.93
CA VAL A 453 7.00 6.88 8.90
C VAL A 453 6.53 8.20 9.53
N ASP A 454 5.82 8.14 10.66
CA ASP A 454 5.37 9.31 11.39
C ASP A 454 6.54 10.15 11.92
N LYS A 455 7.54 9.53 12.54
CA LYS A 455 8.72 10.22 13.04
C LYS A 455 9.52 10.88 11.91
N VAL A 456 9.72 10.18 10.79
CA VAL A 456 10.36 10.75 9.61
C VAL A 456 9.59 11.98 9.13
N GLY A 457 8.27 11.89 8.95
CA GLY A 457 7.44 13.02 8.54
C GLY A 457 7.58 14.23 9.47
N LYS A 458 7.57 14.02 10.79
CA LYS A 458 7.72 15.10 11.78
C LYS A 458 9.11 15.73 11.80
N VAL A 459 10.17 14.93 11.69
CA VAL A 459 11.56 15.42 11.66
C VAL A 459 11.80 16.28 10.40
N PHE A 460 11.27 15.86 9.26
CA PHE A 460 11.46 16.57 7.99
C PHE A 460 10.51 17.75 7.80
N GLY A 461 9.41 17.82 8.53
CA GLY A 461 8.53 18.98 8.58
C GLY A 461 9.11 20.19 9.30
N ALA A 462 10.20 20.03 10.07
CA ALA A 462 10.86 21.17 10.74
C ALA A 462 11.62 22.02 9.73
N SER A 463 11.39 23.36 9.75
CA SER A 463 12.00 24.33 8.82
C SER A 463 13.19 25.10 9.39
N ALA A 464 13.41 25.04 10.70
CA ALA A 464 14.49 25.79 11.37
C ALA A 464 14.95 25.11 12.67
N GLY A 465 16.04 25.58 13.23
CA GLY A 465 16.53 25.23 14.56
C GLY A 465 17.38 23.95 14.61
N PRO A 466 17.64 23.43 15.84
CA PRO A 466 18.55 22.32 16.06
C PRO A 466 18.08 21.01 15.38
N VAL A 467 16.79 20.85 15.11
CA VAL A 467 16.23 19.69 14.40
C VAL A 467 16.75 19.61 12.97
N VAL A 468 16.82 20.76 12.26
CA VAL A 468 17.38 20.81 10.89
C VAL A 468 18.84 20.42 10.88
N TRP A 469 19.64 20.93 11.84
CA TRP A 469 21.03 20.55 11.98
C TRP A 469 21.19 19.06 12.28
N ALA A 470 20.42 18.55 13.24
CA ALA A 470 20.49 17.13 13.65
C ALA A 470 20.11 16.18 12.52
N ARG A 471 19.04 16.47 11.74
CA ARG A 471 18.63 15.65 10.59
C ARG A 471 19.66 15.70 9.46
N SER A 472 20.27 16.89 9.22
CA SER A 472 21.32 17.04 8.20
C SER A 472 22.58 16.28 8.57
N ALA A 473 22.97 16.30 9.85
CA ALA A 473 24.03 15.46 10.38
C ALA A 473 23.65 13.97 10.26
N GLY A 474 22.42 13.60 10.59
CA GLY A 474 21.89 12.25 10.43
C GLY A 474 21.99 11.74 8.99
N PHE A 475 21.61 12.54 8.00
CA PHE A 475 21.74 12.20 6.58
C PHE A 475 23.19 11.92 6.18
N ARG A 476 24.13 12.79 6.59
CA ARG A 476 25.56 12.59 6.30
C ARG A 476 26.11 11.33 6.95
N VAL A 477 25.69 11.04 8.18
CA VAL A 477 26.09 9.81 8.88
C VAL A 477 25.53 8.57 8.18
N ILE A 478 24.23 8.56 7.85
CA ILE A 478 23.59 7.43 7.15
C ILE A 478 24.20 7.26 5.76
N GLU A 479 24.47 8.36 5.02
CA GLU A 479 25.12 8.30 3.71
C GLU A 479 26.53 7.65 3.79
N GLY A 480 27.30 7.94 4.84
CA GLY A 480 28.59 7.33 5.10
C GLY A 480 28.52 5.87 5.62
N MET A 481 27.36 5.41 6.05
CA MET A 481 27.18 4.09 6.69
C MET A 481 26.33 3.16 5.81
N GLY A 482 26.91 2.56 4.76
CA GLY A 482 26.22 1.68 3.81
C GLY A 482 25.42 0.55 4.47
N TRP A 483 25.88 0.02 5.63
CA TRP A 483 25.19 -1.02 6.37
C TRP A 483 23.88 -0.53 7.01
N VAL A 484 23.80 0.74 7.44
CA VAL A 484 22.55 1.35 7.95
C VAL A 484 21.55 1.53 6.81
N LYS A 485 22.01 2.06 5.65
CA LYS A 485 21.18 2.19 4.46
C LYS A 485 20.56 0.86 4.03
N GLY A 486 21.38 -0.17 3.94
CA GLY A 486 20.90 -1.52 3.60
C GLY A 486 19.93 -2.11 4.63
N GLY A 487 20.09 -1.78 5.92
CA GLY A 487 19.13 -2.14 6.98
C GLY A 487 17.77 -1.44 6.78
N LEU A 488 17.80 -0.14 6.49
CA LEU A 488 16.59 0.65 6.20
C LEU A 488 15.87 0.14 4.94
N MET A 489 16.63 -0.17 3.87
CA MET A 489 16.06 -0.73 2.64
C MET A 489 15.40 -2.09 2.87
N ARG A 490 16.00 -2.97 3.68
CA ARG A 490 15.37 -4.27 4.03
C ARG A 490 14.11 -4.10 4.85
N GLY A 491 14.12 -3.20 5.84
CA GLY A 491 12.92 -2.89 6.62
C GLY A 491 11.79 -2.27 5.78
N ALA A 492 12.13 -1.59 4.69
CA ALA A 492 11.16 -1.01 3.76
C ALA A 492 10.71 -1.98 2.65
N SER A 493 11.49 -3.04 2.37
CA SER A 493 11.16 -4.01 1.32
C SER A 493 10.41 -5.25 1.81
N GLY A 494 10.07 -5.33 3.11
CA GLY A 494 9.23 -6.37 3.69
C GLY A 494 10.01 -7.57 4.19
#